data_f68da33a5bcb6ce78a01ea0f602af865
#
_entry.id   f68da33a5bcb6ce78a01ea0f602af865
#
_cell.length_a   1.000
_cell.length_b   1.000
_cell.length_c   1.000
_cell.angle_alpha   90.00
_cell.angle_beta   90.00
_cell.angle_gamma   90.00
#
_symmetry.space_group_name_H-M   'P 1'
#
loop_
_entity.id
_entity.type
_entity.pdbx_description
1 polymer ?
#
loop_
_entity_poly.entity_id
_entity_poly.type
_entity_poly.pdbx_seq_one_letter_code
_entity_poly.pdbx_strand_id
1 'polypeptide(L)'
;YGIHAVQTMLKSAPGRVRELHVQRGRQDDRLQKIHKLAEQHGVTLQWATVKNLDDKVEGRHQGVIALCEEGQTYDEAFLLETMEKQGSKSLFLVLDSVTDPHNLGACLRSADGAGVHAVIVPKDNSVGLTPVVQKVACGAAESVPLVMVTNLTRTLEKLQQAGAWVVGAAGEAEQFIYDLDLTGPLVLVMGAEGKGIRQLTRKQCDYLAKLPMAGEVSSLNVSVATGVCLFEIVRQRRA
;
A
#
# COMPACT_ATOMS: atom_id res chain seq x y z
N TYR A 1 -1.44 -6.21 -14.55
CA TYR A 1 -1.77 -7.51 -15.10
C TYR A 1 -2.01 -8.57 -14.02
N GLY A 2 -2.72 -9.64 -14.36
CA GLY A 2 -3.13 -10.70 -13.46
C GLY A 2 -4.56 -10.54 -12.95
N ILE A 3 -5.18 -11.68 -12.58
CA ILE A 3 -6.62 -11.78 -12.33
C ILE A 3 -7.06 -10.84 -11.20
N HIS A 4 -6.38 -10.86 -10.05
CA HIS A 4 -6.80 -10.04 -8.89
C HIS A 4 -6.64 -8.53 -9.17
N ALA A 5 -5.51 -8.11 -9.75
CA ALA A 5 -5.27 -6.70 -10.07
C ALA A 5 -6.32 -6.16 -11.05
N VAL A 6 -6.61 -6.92 -12.12
CA VAL A 6 -7.61 -6.51 -13.11
C VAL A 6 -9.03 -6.52 -12.55
N GLN A 7 -9.39 -7.51 -11.72
CA GLN A 7 -10.70 -7.52 -11.06
C GLN A 7 -10.88 -6.31 -10.14
N THR A 8 -9.86 -5.95 -9.36
CA THR A 8 -9.94 -4.78 -8.48
C THR A 8 -10.03 -3.50 -9.28
N MET A 9 -9.21 -3.34 -10.33
CA MET A 9 -9.26 -2.19 -11.22
C MET A 9 -10.67 -2.01 -11.82
N LEU A 10 -11.27 -3.07 -12.33
CA LEU A 10 -12.62 -3.03 -12.89
C LEU A 10 -13.70 -2.68 -11.85
N LYS A 11 -13.49 -2.99 -10.56
CA LYS A 11 -14.42 -2.63 -9.47
C LYS A 11 -14.22 -1.21 -8.96
N SER A 12 -12.96 -0.76 -8.80
CA SER A 12 -12.65 0.50 -8.15
C SER A 12 -12.55 1.68 -9.13
N ALA A 13 -12.04 1.45 -10.35
CA ALA A 13 -11.77 2.50 -11.33
C ALA A 13 -11.95 2.01 -12.78
N PRO A 14 -13.13 1.45 -13.16
CA PRO A 14 -13.34 0.90 -14.50
C PRO A 14 -13.16 1.92 -15.61
N GLY A 15 -13.50 3.19 -15.37
CA GLY A 15 -13.33 4.28 -16.34
C GLY A 15 -11.88 4.61 -16.72
N ARG A 16 -10.90 4.12 -15.95
CA ARG A 16 -9.47 4.24 -16.25
C ARG A 16 -8.96 3.14 -17.18
N VAL A 17 -9.73 2.07 -17.41
CA VAL A 17 -9.31 0.96 -18.27
C VAL A 17 -9.51 1.37 -19.74
N ARG A 18 -8.41 1.60 -20.46
CA ARG A 18 -8.42 1.92 -21.91
C ARG A 18 -8.54 0.67 -22.77
N GLU A 19 -7.80 -0.38 -22.40
CA GLU A 19 -7.81 -1.65 -23.11
C GLU A 19 -7.80 -2.81 -22.11
N LEU A 20 -8.60 -3.83 -22.37
CA LEU A 20 -8.64 -5.04 -21.57
C LEU A 20 -8.40 -6.25 -22.48
N HIS A 21 -7.23 -6.85 -22.36
CA HIS A 21 -6.84 -8.03 -23.14
C HIS A 21 -7.06 -9.30 -22.34
N VAL A 22 -7.79 -10.24 -22.93
CA VAL A 22 -8.12 -11.53 -22.31
C VAL A 22 -7.70 -12.67 -23.22
N GLN A 23 -7.12 -13.70 -22.65
CA GLN A 23 -6.63 -14.88 -23.38
C GLN A 23 -7.78 -15.59 -24.10
N ARG A 24 -7.63 -15.74 -25.41
CA ARG A 24 -8.58 -16.49 -26.24
C ARG A 24 -8.59 -17.98 -25.85
N GLY A 25 -9.78 -18.58 -25.80
CA GLY A 25 -9.97 -20.03 -25.61
C GLY A 25 -9.82 -20.49 -24.14
N ARG A 26 -9.54 -19.60 -23.21
CA ARG A 26 -9.52 -19.91 -21.78
C ARG A 26 -10.86 -19.55 -21.14
N GLN A 27 -11.54 -20.56 -20.60
CA GLN A 27 -12.86 -20.41 -19.98
C GLN A 27 -12.81 -20.98 -18.55
N ASP A 28 -12.23 -20.23 -17.62
CA ASP A 28 -12.29 -20.54 -16.20
C ASP A 28 -13.15 -19.50 -15.43
N ASP A 29 -13.67 -19.89 -14.29
CA ASP A 29 -14.56 -19.08 -13.47
C ASP A 29 -13.97 -17.68 -13.11
N ARG A 30 -12.64 -17.60 -13.05
CA ARG A 30 -11.94 -16.37 -12.69
C ARG A 30 -11.96 -15.37 -13.85
N LEU A 31 -11.75 -15.84 -15.07
CA LEU A 31 -11.86 -15.00 -16.28
C LEU A 31 -13.33 -14.65 -16.58
N GLN A 32 -14.27 -15.55 -16.30
CA GLN A 32 -15.71 -15.25 -16.44
C GLN A 32 -16.14 -14.10 -15.51
N LYS A 33 -15.58 -14.02 -14.27
CA LYS A 33 -15.81 -12.87 -13.38
C LYS A 33 -15.28 -11.55 -13.96
N ILE A 34 -14.13 -11.59 -14.63
CA ILE A 34 -13.58 -10.40 -15.32
C ILE A 34 -14.50 -10.01 -16.48
N HIS A 35 -14.99 -10.95 -17.26
CA HIS A 35 -15.96 -10.72 -18.32
C HIS A 35 -17.20 -9.98 -17.80
N LYS A 36 -17.84 -10.53 -16.77
CA LYS A 36 -19.03 -9.92 -16.16
C LYS A 36 -18.77 -8.50 -15.65
N LEU A 37 -17.62 -8.28 -14.97
CA LEU A 37 -17.25 -6.95 -14.50
C LEU A 37 -17.02 -5.98 -15.66
N ALA A 38 -16.32 -6.40 -16.71
CA ALA A 38 -16.11 -5.57 -17.89
C ALA A 38 -17.43 -5.18 -18.56
N GLU A 39 -18.34 -6.13 -18.74
CA GLU A 39 -19.68 -5.90 -19.29
C GLU A 39 -20.50 -4.95 -18.44
N GLN A 40 -20.53 -5.16 -17.12
CA GLN A 40 -21.25 -4.28 -16.16
C GLN A 40 -20.77 -2.83 -16.21
N HIS A 41 -19.51 -2.59 -16.51
CA HIS A 41 -18.89 -1.27 -16.55
C HIS A 41 -18.66 -0.72 -17.96
N GLY A 42 -19.12 -1.43 -19.00
CA GLY A 42 -18.98 -0.99 -20.39
C GLY A 42 -17.54 -1.03 -20.92
N VAL A 43 -16.65 -1.82 -20.30
CA VAL A 43 -15.26 -1.98 -20.73
C VAL A 43 -15.16 -3.01 -21.83
N THR A 44 -14.67 -2.59 -23.00
CA THR A 44 -14.54 -3.47 -24.17
C THR A 44 -13.40 -4.48 -24.00
N LEU A 45 -13.72 -5.78 -24.22
CA LEU A 45 -12.75 -6.87 -24.19
C LEU A 45 -12.08 -7.06 -25.55
N GLN A 46 -10.77 -7.24 -25.54
CA GLN A 46 -9.96 -7.65 -26.69
C GLN A 46 -9.39 -9.05 -26.48
N TRP A 47 -9.69 -9.96 -27.42
CA TRP A 47 -9.18 -11.32 -27.36
C TRP A 47 -7.74 -11.37 -27.86
N ALA A 48 -6.84 -11.92 -27.05
CA ALA A 48 -5.42 -12.03 -27.36
C ALA A 48 -4.92 -13.48 -27.27
N THR A 49 -3.90 -13.80 -28.06
CA THR A 49 -3.14 -15.05 -27.90
C THR A 49 -2.22 -14.96 -26.68
N VAL A 50 -1.76 -16.10 -26.15
CA VAL A 50 -0.77 -16.11 -25.04
C VAL A 50 0.47 -15.33 -25.45
N LYS A 51 0.99 -15.54 -26.66
CA LYS A 51 2.15 -14.82 -27.17
C LYS A 51 1.96 -13.30 -27.15
N ASN A 52 0.80 -12.82 -27.62
CA ASN A 52 0.50 -11.38 -27.62
C ASN A 52 0.40 -10.79 -26.19
N LEU A 53 0.05 -11.62 -25.20
CA LEU A 53 0.05 -11.19 -23.79
C LEU A 53 1.47 -11.21 -23.22
N ASP A 54 2.27 -12.23 -23.53
CA ASP A 54 3.68 -12.33 -23.10
C ASP A 54 4.52 -11.17 -23.66
N ASP A 55 4.25 -10.75 -24.90
CA ASP A 55 4.94 -9.61 -25.54
C ASP A 55 4.61 -8.25 -24.88
N LYS A 56 3.52 -8.14 -24.13
CA LYS A 56 3.08 -6.89 -23.49
C LYS A 56 3.62 -6.68 -22.07
N VAL A 57 3.93 -7.76 -21.35
CA VAL A 57 4.35 -7.67 -19.94
C VAL A 57 5.37 -8.75 -19.59
N GLU A 58 6.39 -8.37 -18.84
CA GLU A 58 7.31 -9.32 -18.25
C GLU A 58 6.65 -9.94 -16.99
N GLY A 59 6.37 -11.23 -17.03
CA GLY A 59 5.87 -11.98 -15.90
C GLY A 59 4.49 -12.62 -16.07
N ARG A 60 4.00 -13.27 -15.04
CA ARG A 60 2.84 -14.16 -15.08
C ARG A 60 1.52 -13.39 -15.14
N HIS A 61 1.01 -13.09 -16.33
CA HIS A 61 -0.22 -12.32 -16.57
C HIS A 61 -1.52 -13.09 -16.28
N GLN A 62 -1.46 -14.40 -16.08
CA GLN A 62 -2.65 -15.23 -15.75
C GLN A 62 -3.80 -15.15 -16.78
N GLY A 63 -3.48 -14.82 -18.03
CA GLY A 63 -4.44 -14.73 -19.13
C GLY A 63 -5.19 -13.39 -19.22
N VAL A 64 -4.77 -12.35 -18.46
CA VAL A 64 -5.42 -11.03 -18.50
C VAL A 64 -4.45 -9.89 -18.26
N ILE A 65 -4.61 -8.83 -19.07
CA ILE A 65 -3.87 -7.55 -18.96
C ILE A 65 -4.86 -6.42 -19.20
N ALA A 66 -4.83 -5.39 -18.36
CA ALA A 66 -5.52 -4.14 -18.57
C ALA A 66 -4.50 -3.02 -18.78
N LEU A 67 -4.65 -2.26 -19.86
CA LEU A 67 -3.97 -0.99 -20.07
C LEU A 67 -4.85 0.12 -19.50
N CYS A 68 -4.33 0.83 -18.51
CA CYS A 68 -5.09 1.84 -17.79
C CYS A 68 -4.45 3.22 -17.93
N GLU A 69 -5.26 4.25 -17.81
CA GLU A 69 -4.76 5.60 -17.59
C GLU A 69 -3.97 5.68 -16.29
N GLU A 70 -3.01 6.60 -16.22
CA GLU A 70 -2.31 6.88 -14.97
C GLU A 70 -3.31 7.20 -13.86
N GLY A 71 -3.04 6.68 -12.66
CA GLY A 71 -3.86 6.91 -11.49
C GLY A 71 -3.82 8.36 -11.04
N GLN A 72 -4.79 8.71 -10.20
CA GLN A 72 -4.77 9.98 -9.51
C GLN A 72 -3.48 10.09 -8.70
N THR A 73 -2.76 11.20 -8.88
CA THR A 73 -1.62 11.54 -8.03
C THR A 73 -2.13 12.26 -6.79
N TYR A 74 -1.64 11.84 -5.63
CA TYR A 74 -1.99 12.43 -4.35
C TYR A 74 -0.77 13.19 -3.80
N ASP A 75 -1.02 14.31 -3.16
CA ASP A 75 -0.01 15.20 -2.57
C ASP A 75 -0.19 15.37 -1.06
N GLU A 76 0.62 16.24 -0.45
CA GLU A 76 0.49 16.54 0.99
C GLU A 76 -0.85 17.18 1.37
N ALA A 77 -1.50 17.93 0.47
CA ALA A 77 -2.78 18.56 0.76
C ALA A 77 -3.85 17.48 0.99
N PHE A 78 -3.84 16.43 0.18
CA PHE A 78 -4.72 15.27 0.35
C PHE A 78 -4.60 14.62 1.75
N LEU A 79 -3.38 14.58 2.33
CA LEU A 79 -3.19 14.02 3.66
C LEU A 79 -3.90 14.86 4.74
N LEU A 80 -3.79 16.18 4.66
CA LEU A 80 -4.42 17.11 5.61
C LEU A 80 -5.95 17.10 5.47
N GLU A 81 -6.47 17.10 4.26
CA GLU A 81 -7.91 16.95 3.99
C GLU A 81 -8.44 15.62 4.54
N THR A 82 -7.66 14.55 4.40
CA THR A 82 -8.01 13.24 4.94
C THR A 82 -8.01 13.25 6.48
N MET A 83 -7.04 13.93 7.11
CA MET A 83 -7.02 14.14 8.56
C MET A 83 -8.29 14.86 9.04
N GLU A 84 -8.65 15.96 8.40
CA GLU A 84 -9.85 16.72 8.75
C GLU A 84 -11.12 15.87 8.61
N LYS A 85 -11.25 15.13 7.51
CA LYS A 85 -12.41 14.30 7.20
C LYS A 85 -12.57 13.10 8.13
N GLN A 86 -11.46 12.41 8.47
CA GLN A 86 -11.47 11.18 9.25
C GLN A 86 -11.35 11.43 10.76
N GLY A 87 -10.82 12.58 11.15
CA GLY A 87 -10.63 12.96 12.56
C GLY A 87 -9.85 11.90 13.34
N SER A 88 -10.41 11.46 14.46
CA SER A 88 -9.78 10.47 15.36
C SER A 88 -9.53 9.10 14.71
N LYS A 89 -10.17 8.80 13.57
CA LYS A 89 -9.99 7.53 12.86
C LYS A 89 -8.85 7.56 11.86
N SER A 90 -8.19 8.71 11.66
CA SER A 90 -7.09 8.84 10.69
C SER A 90 -5.99 7.83 10.97
N LEU A 91 -5.58 7.12 9.92
CA LEU A 91 -4.50 6.14 9.95
C LEU A 91 -3.68 6.25 8.68
N PHE A 92 -2.40 6.56 8.83
CA PHE A 92 -1.44 6.64 7.74
C PHE A 92 -0.28 5.68 7.98
N LEU A 93 0.27 5.15 6.89
CA LEU A 93 1.47 4.33 6.91
C LEU A 93 2.59 5.06 6.18
N VAL A 94 3.70 5.27 6.85
CA VAL A 94 4.94 5.78 6.23
C VAL A 94 5.90 4.62 6.01
N LEU A 95 6.43 4.51 4.78
CA LEU A 95 7.48 3.57 4.43
C LEU A 95 8.76 4.35 4.12
N ASP A 96 9.61 4.50 5.12
CA ASP A 96 10.83 5.30 5.03
C ASP A 96 11.95 4.53 4.33
N SER A 97 12.19 4.87 3.05
CA SER A 97 13.25 4.29 2.22
C SER A 97 13.08 2.79 1.86
N VAL A 98 11.84 2.33 1.71
CA VAL A 98 11.54 0.99 1.20
C VAL A 98 11.69 1.00 -0.32
N THR A 99 12.69 0.28 -0.83
CA THR A 99 13.06 0.26 -2.26
C THR A 99 12.66 -1.00 -3.01
N ASP A 100 12.39 -2.09 -2.28
CA ASP A 100 11.94 -3.35 -2.89
C ASP A 100 10.46 -3.26 -3.28
N PRO A 101 10.12 -3.44 -4.58
CA PRO A 101 8.74 -3.42 -5.05
C PRO A 101 7.86 -4.53 -4.45
N HIS A 102 8.43 -5.67 -4.06
CA HIS A 102 7.67 -6.73 -3.39
C HIS A 102 7.25 -6.30 -1.99
N ASN A 103 8.15 -5.65 -1.25
CA ASN A 103 7.83 -5.14 0.08
C ASN A 103 6.79 -4.01 0.01
N LEU A 104 6.92 -3.05 -0.92
CA LEU A 104 5.91 -2.00 -1.08
C LEU A 104 4.54 -2.59 -1.43
N GLY A 105 4.47 -3.52 -2.38
CA GLY A 105 3.21 -4.17 -2.76
C GLY A 105 2.55 -4.93 -1.61
N ALA A 106 3.35 -5.65 -0.80
CA ALA A 106 2.86 -6.37 0.37
C ALA A 106 2.39 -5.41 1.49
N CYS A 107 3.11 -4.29 1.72
CA CYS A 107 2.69 -3.24 2.66
C CYS A 107 1.38 -2.57 2.23
N LEU A 108 1.20 -2.24 0.95
CA LEU A 108 -0.05 -1.72 0.41
C LEU A 108 -1.22 -2.68 0.67
N ARG A 109 -1.01 -3.98 0.44
CA ARG A 109 -2.04 -4.99 0.70
C ARG A 109 -2.41 -5.07 2.19
N SER A 110 -1.44 -4.99 3.09
CA SER A 110 -1.68 -4.94 4.53
C SER A 110 -2.39 -3.64 4.95
N ALA A 111 -1.99 -2.52 4.33
CA ALA A 111 -2.60 -1.21 4.54
C ALA A 111 -4.09 -1.18 4.14
N ASP A 112 -4.43 -1.75 2.98
CA ASP A 112 -5.82 -1.89 2.53
C ASP A 112 -6.64 -2.72 3.53
N GLY A 113 -6.13 -3.89 3.92
CA GLY A 113 -6.80 -4.77 4.87
C GLY A 113 -6.97 -4.16 6.27
N ALA A 114 -6.11 -3.22 6.67
CA ALA A 114 -6.17 -2.53 7.95
C ALA A 114 -6.96 -1.20 7.90
N GLY A 115 -7.44 -0.78 6.73
CA GLY A 115 -8.18 0.48 6.56
C GLY A 115 -7.28 1.72 6.66
N VAL A 116 -6.03 1.63 6.22
CA VAL A 116 -5.11 2.77 6.10
C VAL A 116 -5.62 3.74 5.04
N HIS A 117 -5.68 5.03 5.35
CA HIS A 117 -6.22 6.06 4.47
C HIS A 117 -5.22 6.52 3.38
N ALA A 118 -3.92 6.44 3.66
CA ALA A 118 -2.86 6.64 2.67
C ALA A 118 -1.55 6.01 3.11
N VAL A 119 -0.76 5.58 2.11
CA VAL A 119 0.65 5.19 2.30
C VAL A 119 1.53 6.34 1.81
N ILE A 120 2.49 6.76 2.64
CA ILE A 120 3.39 7.89 2.39
C ILE A 120 4.79 7.35 2.17
N VAL A 121 5.42 7.76 1.07
CA VAL A 121 6.81 7.39 0.76
C VAL A 121 7.61 8.64 0.38
N PRO A 122 8.91 8.72 0.69
CA PRO A 122 9.75 9.78 0.15
C PRO A 122 9.91 9.59 -1.36
N LYS A 123 10.04 10.70 -2.13
CA LYS A 123 10.32 10.63 -3.58
C LYS A 123 11.67 9.99 -3.87
N ASP A 124 12.65 10.29 -3.03
CA ASP A 124 14.00 9.75 -3.16
C ASP A 124 14.17 8.49 -2.29
N ASN A 125 14.92 7.53 -2.81
CA ASN A 125 15.22 6.26 -2.14
C ASN A 125 13.98 5.42 -1.76
N SER A 126 12.93 5.48 -2.58
CA SER A 126 11.78 4.59 -2.48
C SER A 126 11.31 4.16 -3.87
N VAL A 127 10.58 3.07 -3.93
CA VAL A 127 9.95 2.59 -5.15
C VAL A 127 8.55 3.19 -5.27
N GLY A 128 8.16 3.59 -6.50
CA GLY A 128 6.79 4.02 -6.83
C GLY A 128 5.90 2.86 -7.27
N LEU A 129 4.71 3.19 -7.78
CA LEU A 129 3.76 2.21 -8.30
C LEU A 129 4.22 1.61 -9.64
N THR A 130 5.11 0.62 -9.58
CA THR A 130 5.54 -0.16 -10.74
C THR A 130 4.53 -1.29 -11.04
N PRO A 131 4.56 -1.90 -12.25
CA PRO A 131 3.74 -3.07 -12.55
C PRO A 131 3.94 -4.24 -11.56
N VAL A 132 5.14 -4.41 -11.01
CA VAL A 132 5.44 -5.41 -9.99
C VAL A 132 4.73 -5.08 -8.69
N VAL A 133 4.80 -3.82 -8.23
CA VAL A 133 4.08 -3.35 -7.03
C VAL A 133 2.58 -3.58 -7.17
N GLN A 134 1.98 -3.16 -8.29
CA GLN A 134 0.55 -3.32 -8.55
C GLN A 134 0.13 -4.80 -8.51
N LYS A 135 0.95 -5.69 -9.08
CA LYS A 135 0.69 -7.12 -9.06
C LYS A 135 0.74 -7.71 -7.65
N VAL A 136 1.77 -7.37 -6.87
CA VAL A 136 1.97 -7.87 -5.50
C VAL A 136 0.91 -7.32 -4.56
N ALA A 137 0.51 -6.07 -4.73
CA ALA A 137 -0.53 -5.41 -3.95
C ALA A 137 -1.92 -6.04 -4.14
N CYS A 138 -2.11 -6.90 -5.17
CA CYS A 138 -3.38 -7.61 -5.42
C CYS A 138 -4.60 -6.68 -5.51
N GLY A 139 -4.40 -5.47 -6.03
CA GLY A 139 -5.44 -4.46 -6.19
C GLY A 139 -5.43 -3.36 -5.11
N ALA A 140 -4.73 -3.55 -4.00
CA ALA A 140 -4.62 -2.53 -2.95
C ALA A 140 -3.96 -1.22 -3.45
N ALA A 141 -3.14 -1.29 -4.49
CA ALA A 141 -2.57 -0.11 -5.15
C ALA A 141 -3.61 0.82 -5.79
N GLU A 142 -4.84 0.33 -6.00
CA GLU A 142 -5.96 1.11 -6.56
C GLU A 142 -6.90 1.64 -5.47
N SER A 143 -6.92 1.02 -4.30
CA SER A 143 -7.81 1.40 -3.19
C SER A 143 -7.11 2.28 -2.16
N VAL A 144 -5.79 2.11 -1.96
CA VAL A 144 -5.01 2.87 -0.99
C VAL A 144 -4.17 3.93 -1.71
N PRO A 145 -4.43 5.23 -1.48
CA PRO A 145 -3.63 6.32 -2.04
C PRO A 145 -2.16 6.20 -1.67
N LEU A 146 -1.26 6.25 -2.67
CA LEU A 146 0.18 6.38 -2.45
C LEU A 146 0.58 7.85 -2.62
N VAL A 147 1.09 8.46 -1.56
CA VAL A 147 1.52 9.87 -1.53
C VAL A 147 3.05 9.93 -1.54
N MET A 148 3.62 10.49 -2.60
CA MET A 148 5.06 10.67 -2.70
C MET A 148 5.46 12.08 -2.23
N VAL A 149 6.24 12.17 -1.15
CA VAL A 149 6.62 13.45 -0.54
C VAL A 149 8.11 13.76 -0.73
N THR A 150 8.44 15.03 -0.94
CA THR A 150 9.83 15.48 -1.12
C THR A 150 10.56 15.55 0.23
N ASN A 151 9.88 15.96 1.29
CA ASN A 151 10.44 16.09 2.63
C ASN A 151 9.56 15.38 3.67
N LEU A 152 9.92 14.13 3.97
CA LEU A 152 9.15 13.30 4.88
C LEU A 152 9.05 13.90 6.30
N THR A 153 10.14 14.44 6.83
CA THR A 153 10.16 15.05 8.18
C THR A 153 9.15 16.20 8.27
N ARG A 154 9.14 17.10 7.28
CA ARG A 154 8.18 18.20 7.20
C ARG A 154 6.74 17.71 7.07
N THR A 155 6.52 16.64 6.30
CA THR A 155 5.18 16.05 6.17
C THR A 155 4.69 15.49 7.50
N LEU A 156 5.56 14.78 8.24
CA LEU A 156 5.24 14.29 9.59
C LEU A 156 4.91 15.43 10.54
N GLU A 157 5.71 16.50 10.55
CA GLU A 157 5.47 17.70 11.36
C GLU A 157 4.10 18.30 11.09
N LYS A 158 3.68 18.43 9.83
CA LYS A 158 2.35 18.92 9.47
C LYS A 158 1.23 18.01 9.98
N LEU A 159 1.40 16.70 9.89
CA LEU A 159 0.42 15.73 10.39
C LEU A 159 0.31 15.78 11.93
N GLN A 160 1.44 15.96 12.63
CA GLN A 160 1.44 16.18 14.09
C GLN A 160 0.73 17.47 14.47
N GLN A 161 0.99 18.58 13.75
CA GLN A 161 0.27 19.85 13.95
C GLN A 161 -1.23 19.72 13.72
N ALA A 162 -1.65 18.80 12.82
CA ALA A 162 -3.05 18.45 12.60
C ALA A 162 -3.61 17.45 13.64
N GLY A 163 -2.82 17.03 14.62
CA GLY A 163 -3.24 16.21 15.75
C GLY A 163 -2.92 14.72 15.65
N ALA A 164 -2.14 14.27 14.67
CA ALA A 164 -1.73 12.87 14.57
C ALA A 164 -0.55 12.57 15.51
N TRP A 165 -0.56 11.40 16.12
CA TRP A 165 0.60 10.81 16.79
C TRP A 165 1.45 10.04 15.76
N VAL A 166 2.76 10.19 15.85
CA VAL A 166 3.72 9.51 14.99
C VAL A 166 4.43 8.41 15.77
N VAL A 167 4.19 7.16 15.41
CA VAL A 167 4.81 5.98 16.03
C VAL A 167 5.76 5.32 15.05
N GLY A 168 7.04 5.26 15.41
CA GLY A 168 8.08 4.61 14.62
C GLY A 168 8.36 3.18 15.09
N ALA A 169 8.37 2.21 14.18
CA ALA A 169 8.75 0.84 14.46
C ALA A 169 10.29 0.71 14.41
N ALA A 170 10.92 0.49 15.56
CA ALA A 170 12.37 0.41 15.70
C ALA A 170 12.75 -0.70 16.67
N GLY A 171 13.59 -1.66 16.22
CA GLY A 171 13.94 -2.85 17.01
C GLY A 171 14.66 -2.54 18.33
N GLU A 172 15.36 -1.40 18.41
CA GLU A 172 16.08 -0.91 19.57
C GLU A 172 15.22 -0.07 20.53
N ALA A 173 13.93 0.11 20.25
CA ALA A 173 13.03 0.83 21.13
C ALA A 173 12.88 0.12 22.50
N GLU A 174 12.56 0.88 23.53
CA GLU A 174 12.32 0.32 24.86
C GLU A 174 10.92 -0.28 24.98
N GLN A 175 9.91 0.43 24.46
CA GLN A 175 8.50 0.04 24.56
C GLN A 175 8.11 -0.97 23.48
N PHE A 176 7.18 -1.85 23.80
CA PHE A 176 6.53 -2.70 22.80
C PHE A 176 5.35 -1.96 22.15
N ILE A 177 5.07 -2.28 20.89
CA ILE A 177 3.92 -1.71 20.15
C ILE A 177 2.60 -1.99 20.87
N TYR A 178 2.51 -3.10 21.59
CA TYR A 178 1.34 -3.55 22.33
C TYR A 178 1.03 -2.73 23.59
N ASP A 179 2.01 -1.97 24.09
CA ASP A 179 1.90 -1.17 25.31
C ASP A 179 1.50 0.27 25.02
N LEU A 180 1.44 0.67 23.75
CA LEU A 180 1.05 2.00 23.32
C LEU A 180 -0.47 2.09 23.10
N ASP A 181 -1.06 3.26 23.38
CA ASP A 181 -2.41 3.60 22.93
C ASP A 181 -2.37 4.01 21.43
N LEU A 182 -2.97 3.19 20.58
CA LEU A 182 -3.00 3.35 19.13
C LEU A 182 -4.41 3.69 18.61
N THR A 183 -5.29 4.17 19.47
CA THR A 183 -6.71 4.39 19.14
C THR A 183 -6.98 5.73 18.46
N GLY A 184 -6.15 6.76 18.69
CA GLY A 184 -6.29 8.10 18.12
C GLY A 184 -5.81 8.23 16.66
N PRO A 185 -5.76 9.49 16.12
CA PRO A 185 -5.19 9.76 14.81
C PRO A 185 -3.72 9.36 14.78
N LEU A 186 -3.32 8.52 13.83
CA LEU A 186 -2.02 7.84 13.91
C LEU A 186 -1.29 7.80 12.57
N VAL A 187 0.02 8.00 12.64
CA VAL A 187 0.98 7.73 11.58
C VAL A 187 1.92 6.62 12.05
N LEU A 188 1.86 5.45 11.44
CA LEU A 188 2.82 4.38 11.66
C LEU A 188 3.99 4.53 10.70
N VAL A 189 5.21 4.61 11.22
CA VAL A 189 6.44 4.74 10.42
C VAL A 189 7.22 3.44 10.46
N MET A 190 7.44 2.86 9.28
CA MET A 190 8.26 1.67 9.07
C MET A 190 9.51 2.05 8.31
N GLY A 191 10.67 1.57 8.74
CA GLY A 191 11.96 1.80 8.09
C GLY A 191 12.33 0.71 7.09
N ALA A 192 13.38 0.97 6.30
CA ALA A 192 13.95 0.00 5.38
C ALA A 192 14.59 -1.19 6.11
N GLU A 193 14.63 -2.34 5.44
CA GLU A 193 15.32 -3.52 5.96
C GLU A 193 16.81 -3.24 6.23
N GLY A 194 17.29 -3.67 7.38
CA GLY A 194 18.66 -3.52 7.84
C GLY A 194 19.04 -2.12 8.30
N LYS A 195 18.54 -1.06 7.68
CA LYS A 195 18.85 0.34 8.03
C LYS A 195 17.84 0.97 9.01
N GLY A 196 16.64 0.41 9.08
CA GLY A 196 15.56 0.97 9.88
C GLY A 196 15.08 2.34 9.41
N ILE A 197 14.52 3.11 10.32
CA ILE A 197 14.04 4.48 10.09
C ILE A 197 15.23 5.44 10.04
N ARG A 198 15.27 6.34 9.05
CA ARG A 198 16.32 7.37 8.95
C ARG A 198 16.33 8.28 10.19
N GLN A 199 17.52 8.75 10.57
CA GLN A 199 17.71 9.51 11.81
C GLN A 199 16.79 10.73 11.95
N LEU A 200 16.59 11.49 10.89
CA LEU A 200 15.71 12.67 10.92
C LEU A 200 14.24 12.27 11.07
N THR A 201 13.79 11.24 10.36
CA THR A 201 12.43 10.69 10.49
C THR A 201 12.20 10.14 11.90
N ARG A 202 13.19 9.42 12.45
CA ARG A 202 13.15 8.88 13.81
C ARG A 202 12.99 9.96 14.88
N LYS A 203 13.71 11.08 14.75
CA LYS A 203 13.60 12.22 15.68
C LYS A 203 12.22 12.88 15.66
N GLN A 204 11.50 12.72 14.56
CA GLN A 204 10.14 13.25 14.38
C GLN A 204 9.07 12.32 14.95
N CYS A 205 9.41 11.08 15.31
CA CYS A 205 8.45 10.18 15.95
C CYS A 205 8.20 10.62 17.40
N ASP A 206 6.93 10.66 17.80
CA ASP A 206 6.53 10.91 19.18
C ASP A 206 6.86 9.70 20.07
N TYR A 207 6.72 8.50 19.51
CA TYR A 207 7.03 7.23 20.15
C TYR A 207 7.83 6.35 19.22
N LEU A 208 8.73 5.58 19.82
CA LEU A 208 9.39 4.45 19.16
C LEU A 208 8.95 3.17 19.85
N ALA A 209 8.57 2.18 19.06
CA ALA A 209 8.11 0.90 19.58
C ALA A 209 8.70 -0.27 18.79
N LYS A 210 8.84 -1.41 19.46
CA LYS A 210 9.34 -2.65 18.86
C LYS A 210 8.30 -3.77 18.92
N LEU A 211 8.48 -4.76 18.06
CA LEU A 211 7.83 -6.06 18.20
C LEU A 211 8.68 -6.96 19.09
N PRO A 212 8.08 -7.76 19.99
CA PRO A 212 8.83 -8.72 20.77
C PRO A 212 9.38 -9.83 19.88
N MET A 213 10.68 -10.04 19.95
CA MET A 213 11.38 -11.11 19.24
C MET A 213 11.87 -12.14 20.26
N ALA A 214 11.34 -13.36 20.22
CA ALA A 214 11.67 -14.41 21.18
C ALA A 214 12.74 -15.41 20.67
N GLY A 215 13.09 -15.33 19.39
CA GLY A 215 14.05 -16.22 18.72
C GLY A 215 15.39 -15.56 18.46
N GLU A 216 16.22 -16.23 17.64
CA GLU A 216 17.57 -15.77 17.27
C GLU A 216 17.57 -14.58 16.29
N VAL A 217 16.51 -14.43 15.48
CA VAL A 217 16.44 -13.32 14.53
C VAL A 217 16.09 -12.02 15.24
N SER A 218 16.77 -10.93 14.86
CA SER A 218 16.63 -9.63 15.49
C SER A 218 15.49 -8.78 14.92
N SER A 219 14.94 -9.15 13.75
CA SER A 219 13.90 -8.38 13.07
C SER A 219 13.06 -9.25 12.13
N LEU A 220 11.87 -8.76 11.79
CA LEU A 220 11.02 -9.31 10.75
C LEU A 220 11.26 -8.55 9.43
N ASN A 221 10.94 -9.19 8.30
CA ASN A 221 10.78 -8.49 7.03
C ASN A 221 9.82 -7.29 7.21
N VAL A 222 10.11 -6.16 6.56
CA VAL A 222 9.35 -4.92 6.75
C VAL A 222 7.86 -5.07 6.47
N SER A 223 7.48 -5.85 5.45
CA SER A 223 6.06 -6.04 5.13
C SER A 223 5.33 -6.90 6.15
N VAL A 224 6.02 -7.88 6.75
CA VAL A 224 5.50 -8.71 7.85
C VAL A 224 5.33 -7.85 9.10
N ALA A 225 6.36 -7.09 9.49
CA ALA A 225 6.30 -6.17 10.63
C ALA A 225 5.19 -5.13 10.47
N THR A 226 5.05 -4.56 9.25
CA THR A 226 3.95 -3.63 8.91
C THR A 226 2.59 -4.28 9.16
N GLY A 227 2.38 -5.50 8.69
CA GLY A 227 1.14 -6.23 8.91
C GLY A 227 0.84 -6.42 10.39
N VAL A 228 1.82 -6.88 11.19
CA VAL A 228 1.64 -7.07 12.64
C VAL A 228 1.27 -5.77 13.33
N CYS A 229 2.00 -4.67 13.08
CA CYS A 229 1.73 -3.37 13.70
C CYS A 229 0.36 -2.81 13.29
N LEU A 230 0.00 -2.87 12.00
CA LEU A 230 -1.29 -2.37 11.52
C LEU A 230 -2.46 -3.16 12.11
N PHE A 231 -2.36 -4.49 12.20
CA PHE A 231 -3.44 -5.28 12.77
C PHE A 231 -3.53 -5.19 14.30
N GLU A 232 -2.46 -4.82 14.99
CA GLU A 232 -2.56 -4.41 16.39
C GLU A 232 -3.35 -3.10 16.54
N ILE A 233 -3.08 -2.10 15.68
CA ILE A 233 -3.88 -0.86 15.63
C ILE A 233 -5.36 -1.19 15.39
N VAL A 234 -5.65 -2.06 14.42
CA VAL A 234 -7.04 -2.52 14.14
C VAL A 234 -7.66 -3.21 15.36
N ARG A 235 -6.91 -4.06 16.06
CA ARG A 235 -7.40 -4.73 17.27
C ARG A 235 -7.81 -3.71 18.34
N GLN A 236 -6.96 -2.73 18.63
CA GLN A 236 -7.24 -1.71 19.65
C GLN A 236 -8.43 -0.83 19.28
N ARG A 237 -8.58 -0.47 17.99
CA ARG A 237 -9.68 0.37 17.51
C ARG A 237 -11.04 -0.35 17.42
N ARG A 238 -11.08 -1.68 17.57
CA ARG A 238 -12.29 -2.49 17.61
C ARG A 238 -12.74 -2.84 19.02
N ALA A 239 -11.88 -2.66 20.01
CA ALA A 239 -12.19 -2.88 21.42
C ALA A 239 -12.98 -1.71 22.00
#